data_be95ec31217214fc3874c35b41ade58e
#
_entry.id   be95ec31217214fc3874c35b41ade58e
#
_cell.length_a   1.000
_cell.length_b   1.000
_cell.length_c   1.000
_cell.angle_alpha   90.00
_cell.angle_beta   90.00
_cell.angle_gamma   90.00
#
_symmetry.space_group_name_H-M   'P 1'
#
loop_
_entity.id
_entity.type
_entity.pdbx_description
1 polymer ?
#
loop_
_entity_poly.entity_id
_entity_poly.type
_entity_poly.pdbx_seq_one_letter_code
_entity_poly.pdbx_strand_id
1 'polypeptide(L)'
;MERVVRERMSTQDLSGISPQSLINIKPVTAAIKEFFGSSQLSQFMDQNNPLSEITHKRRLSALGPGGLSRDRAGFEVRDVHYTHYGRMCPIETPEGPNIGLINSLASYARINEYGFVEAPYRIVDKSDPKNPRVTDEVRYFTADEEDDFHVAQANAEIDENGYFVNNTVSGRYREETSAFDKSLIDLMDVSPKMVFSVATSMIPFLQNDDCTRALMGSNMQRQAVPLLMTEAPVIGTGIENKTAVDSGVCVVAEADGVVLSSESNKIVIREKDGKAREYKLTKFSRSNQSNCYNQRPIVFKGDEVKAGDVIADGPSTSNGEIALGKNPLIGFMTWEGYNYEDAVLLSERLVRDDVYTSIPVSYTHLRAHETGAYL
;
A
#
# COMPACT_ATOMS: atom_id res chain seq x y z
N MET A 1 28.80 -8.57 -20.45
CA MET A 1 29.39 -7.42 -21.16
C MET A 1 30.85 -7.57 -21.41
N GLU A 2 31.70 -7.69 -20.38
CA GLU A 2 33.15 -7.79 -20.50
C GLU A 2 33.62 -8.86 -21.54
N ARG A 3 33.10 -10.08 -21.47
CA ARG A 3 33.41 -11.14 -22.42
C ARG A 3 33.15 -10.75 -23.88
N VAL A 4 32.04 -10.10 -24.16
CA VAL A 4 31.65 -9.65 -25.52
C VAL A 4 32.54 -8.51 -26.01
N VAL A 5 32.92 -7.59 -25.12
CA VAL A 5 33.86 -6.51 -25.45
C VAL A 5 35.23 -7.07 -25.73
N ARG A 6 35.74 -8.00 -24.90
CA ARG A 6 37.02 -8.68 -25.09
C ARG A 6 37.07 -9.44 -26.42
N GLU A 7 36.03 -10.18 -26.77
CA GLU A 7 35.91 -10.90 -28.03
C GLU A 7 35.92 -9.94 -29.23
N ARG A 8 35.22 -8.80 -29.16
CA ARG A 8 35.24 -7.79 -30.23
C ARG A 8 36.58 -7.12 -30.36
N MET A 9 37.25 -6.83 -29.25
CA MET A 9 38.63 -6.27 -29.29
C MET A 9 39.65 -7.22 -29.91
N SER A 10 39.45 -8.53 -29.81
CA SER A 10 40.35 -9.54 -30.41
C SER A 10 40.08 -9.80 -31.90
N THR A 11 38.86 -9.49 -32.38
CA THR A 11 38.43 -9.82 -33.75
C THR A 11 38.39 -8.63 -34.68
N GLN A 12 38.39 -7.39 -34.16
CA GLN A 12 38.32 -6.16 -34.99
C GLN A 12 39.61 -5.36 -34.93
N ASP A 13 39.92 -4.68 -36.04
CA ASP A 13 41.02 -3.73 -36.08
C ASP A 13 40.74 -2.52 -35.19
N LEU A 14 41.65 -2.26 -34.26
CA LEU A 14 41.48 -1.23 -33.21
C LEU A 14 41.67 0.21 -33.74
N SER A 15 42.16 0.39 -34.96
CA SER A 15 42.37 1.69 -35.55
C SER A 15 41.04 2.35 -35.92
N GLY A 16 40.60 3.28 -35.10
CA GLY A 16 39.38 4.09 -35.38
C GLY A 16 38.06 3.59 -34.71
N ILE A 17 38.14 2.62 -33.80
CA ILE A 17 37.01 2.11 -33.06
C ILE A 17 36.60 3.07 -31.93
N SER A 18 35.33 3.49 -31.90
CA SER A 18 34.79 4.23 -30.76
C SER A 18 34.35 3.27 -29.63
N PRO A 19 34.41 3.68 -28.35
CA PRO A 19 33.90 2.86 -27.24
C PRO A 19 32.45 2.38 -27.42
N GLN A 20 31.63 3.19 -28.10
CA GLN A 20 30.23 2.86 -28.39
C GLN A 20 30.08 1.68 -29.35
N SER A 21 31.00 1.51 -30.32
CA SER A 21 30.96 0.39 -31.26
C SER A 21 31.38 -0.95 -30.63
N LEU A 22 32.18 -0.91 -29.56
CA LEU A 22 32.58 -2.10 -28.81
C LEU A 22 31.48 -2.60 -27.87
N ILE A 23 30.64 -1.70 -27.37
CA ILE A 23 29.56 -2.02 -26.43
C ILE A 23 28.37 -2.64 -27.17
N ASN A 24 28.04 -3.88 -26.85
CA ASN A 24 26.83 -4.52 -27.37
C ASN A 24 25.71 -4.47 -26.30
N ILE A 25 24.68 -3.70 -26.56
CA ILE A 25 23.53 -3.55 -25.65
C ILE A 25 22.61 -4.79 -25.64
N LYS A 26 22.66 -5.65 -26.66
CA LYS A 26 21.75 -6.80 -26.80
C LYS A 26 21.74 -7.77 -25.60
N PRO A 27 22.89 -8.17 -25.00
CA PRO A 27 22.89 -9.04 -23.83
C PRO A 27 22.25 -8.40 -22.60
N VAL A 28 22.42 -7.08 -22.41
CA VAL A 28 21.79 -6.35 -21.32
C VAL A 28 20.28 -6.28 -21.52
N THR A 29 19.85 -5.92 -22.73
CA THR A 29 18.41 -5.89 -23.06
C THR A 29 17.78 -7.28 -22.95
N ALA A 30 18.48 -8.34 -23.37
CA ALA A 30 17.99 -9.72 -23.22
C ALA A 30 17.83 -10.10 -21.74
N ALA A 31 18.80 -9.82 -20.87
CA ALA A 31 18.70 -10.09 -19.44
C ALA A 31 17.57 -9.32 -18.75
N ILE A 32 17.37 -8.06 -19.13
CA ILE A 32 16.24 -7.24 -18.61
C ILE A 32 14.91 -7.83 -19.07
N LYS A 33 14.77 -8.17 -20.36
CA LYS A 33 13.54 -8.78 -20.91
C LYS A 33 13.25 -10.14 -20.27
N GLU A 34 14.28 -10.94 -20.04
CA GLU A 34 14.17 -12.23 -19.37
C GLU A 34 13.66 -12.05 -17.91
N PHE A 35 14.24 -11.11 -17.17
CA PHE A 35 13.79 -10.83 -15.81
C PHE A 35 12.31 -10.40 -15.77
N PHE A 36 11.91 -9.40 -16.55
CA PHE A 36 10.54 -8.91 -16.54
C PHE A 36 9.53 -9.87 -17.17
N GLY A 37 9.95 -10.77 -18.06
CA GLY A 37 9.07 -11.70 -18.75
C GLY A 37 8.92 -13.07 -18.09
N SER A 38 9.94 -13.53 -17.33
CA SER A 38 9.96 -14.91 -16.81
C SER A 38 10.24 -15.04 -15.32
N SER A 39 10.63 -13.96 -14.63
CA SER A 39 10.85 -14.01 -13.18
C SER A 39 9.55 -14.19 -12.41
N GLN A 40 9.54 -15.11 -11.44
CA GLN A 40 8.40 -15.34 -10.56
C GLN A 40 8.04 -14.11 -9.70
N LEU A 41 9.00 -13.24 -9.43
CA LEU A 41 8.81 -12.03 -8.62
C LEU A 41 8.35 -10.82 -9.45
N SER A 42 8.53 -10.85 -10.77
CA SER A 42 7.96 -9.87 -11.68
C SER A 42 6.54 -10.30 -12.06
N GLN A 43 5.56 -9.69 -11.43
CA GLN A 43 4.15 -10.07 -11.55
C GLN A 43 3.34 -8.98 -12.24
N PHE A 44 2.28 -9.39 -12.91
CA PHE A 44 1.28 -8.48 -13.46
C PHE A 44 0.57 -7.78 -12.29
N MET A 45 0.61 -6.43 -12.28
CA MET A 45 0.13 -5.64 -11.15
C MET A 45 -1.38 -5.83 -10.95
N ASP A 46 -1.76 -6.11 -9.70
CA ASP A 46 -3.15 -6.10 -9.27
C ASP A 46 -3.65 -4.66 -9.20
N GLN A 47 -4.57 -4.30 -10.07
CA GLN A 47 -5.03 -2.92 -10.31
C GLN A 47 -6.55 -2.80 -10.25
N ASN A 48 -7.20 -3.58 -9.38
CA ASN A 48 -8.65 -3.48 -9.15
C ASN A 48 -9.02 -2.11 -8.58
N ASN A 49 -8.29 -1.68 -7.55
CA ASN A 49 -8.49 -0.43 -6.85
C ASN A 49 -7.16 0.11 -6.33
N PRO A 50 -7.08 1.35 -5.83
CA PRO A 50 -5.84 1.93 -5.31
C PRO A 50 -5.19 1.12 -4.20
N LEU A 51 -6.00 0.52 -3.33
CA LEU A 51 -5.52 -0.31 -2.22
C LEU A 51 -4.85 -1.59 -2.72
N SER A 52 -5.38 -2.24 -3.75
CA SER A 52 -4.78 -3.44 -4.34
C SER A 52 -3.42 -3.15 -4.98
N GLU A 53 -3.24 -1.99 -5.59
CA GLU A 53 -1.96 -1.55 -6.14
C GLU A 53 -0.91 -1.36 -5.04
N ILE A 54 -1.24 -0.63 -3.98
CA ILE A 54 -0.33 -0.39 -2.84
C ILE A 54 0.06 -1.70 -2.18
N THR A 55 -0.92 -2.56 -1.88
CA THR A 55 -0.67 -3.85 -1.21
C THR A 55 0.18 -4.77 -2.07
N HIS A 56 -0.02 -4.79 -3.39
CA HIS A 56 0.82 -5.59 -4.27
C HIS A 56 2.28 -5.11 -4.29
N LYS A 57 2.50 -3.78 -4.30
CA LYS A 57 3.85 -3.19 -4.25
C LYS A 57 4.57 -3.43 -2.92
N ARG A 58 3.82 -3.61 -1.83
CA ARG A 58 4.33 -3.85 -0.47
C ARG A 58 4.31 -5.32 -0.05
N ARG A 59 4.15 -6.24 -1.01
CA ARG A 59 4.08 -7.68 -0.75
C ARG A 59 5.47 -8.28 -0.53
N LEU A 60 5.57 -9.13 0.49
CA LEU A 60 6.75 -9.91 0.83
C LEU A 60 6.46 -11.38 0.51
N SER A 61 7.31 -12.01 -0.29
CA SER A 61 7.16 -13.41 -0.69
C SER A 61 8.33 -14.24 -0.19
N ALA A 62 8.05 -15.36 0.48
CA ALA A 62 9.05 -16.35 0.84
C ALA A 62 9.40 -17.29 -0.34
N LEU A 63 8.62 -17.23 -1.42
CA LEU A 63 8.77 -18.06 -2.62
C LEU A 63 9.69 -17.38 -3.64
N GLY A 64 10.23 -18.15 -4.56
CA GLY A 64 11.00 -17.62 -5.68
C GLY A 64 12.45 -18.06 -5.68
N PRO A 65 13.29 -17.46 -6.54
CA PRO A 65 14.71 -17.80 -6.63
C PRO A 65 15.43 -17.54 -5.31
N GLY A 66 16.06 -18.58 -4.76
CA GLY A 66 16.74 -18.53 -3.46
C GLY A 66 15.81 -18.65 -2.25
N GLY A 67 14.49 -18.73 -2.46
CA GLY A 67 13.48 -18.88 -1.42
C GLY A 67 13.01 -20.33 -1.23
N LEU A 68 11.85 -20.46 -0.56
CA LEU A 68 11.21 -21.75 -0.26
C LEU A 68 10.35 -22.24 -1.43
N SER A 69 10.08 -23.55 -1.46
CA SER A 69 9.01 -24.14 -2.26
C SER A 69 7.79 -24.42 -1.39
N ARG A 70 6.59 -24.35 -1.96
CA ARG A 70 5.32 -24.59 -1.22
C ARG A 70 5.30 -25.94 -0.51
N ASP A 71 5.79 -26.97 -1.18
CA ASP A 71 5.74 -28.35 -0.69
C ASP A 71 6.72 -28.61 0.46
N ARG A 72 7.77 -27.78 0.56
CA ARG A 72 8.79 -27.89 1.62
C ARG A 72 8.57 -26.94 2.78
N ALA A 73 7.61 -26.04 2.68
CA ALA A 73 7.30 -25.10 3.72
C ALA A 73 6.44 -25.75 4.82
N GLY A 74 7.05 -26.01 5.97
CA GLY A 74 6.35 -26.49 7.17
C GLY A 74 5.58 -25.39 7.90
N PHE A 75 5.02 -25.72 9.07
CA PHE A 75 4.28 -24.76 9.89
C PHE A 75 5.19 -23.64 10.44
N GLU A 76 6.42 -23.95 10.82
CA GLU A 76 7.35 -22.99 11.44
C GLU A 76 7.60 -21.74 10.60
N VAL A 77 7.71 -21.90 9.27
CA VAL A 77 7.95 -20.78 8.35
C VAL A 77 6.67 -20.02 8.00
N ARG A 78 5.50 -20.56 8.34
CA ARG A 78 4.19 -19.94 8.10
C ARG A 78 3.64 -19.24 9.34
N ASP A 79 4.22 -19.48 10.51
CA ASP A 79 3.81 -18.92 11.77
C ASP A 79 4.25 -17.45 11.91
N VAL A 80 3.59 -16.72 12.79
CA VAL A 80 3.96 -15.37 13.16
C VAL A 80 5.05 -15.43 14.23
N HIS A 81 6.21 -14.87 13.94
CA HIS A 81 7.33 -14.76 14.87
C HIS A 81 7.29 -13.40 15.57
N TYR A 82 7.82 -13.28 16.80
CA TYR A 82 7.82 -12.01 17.53
C TYR A 82 8.55 -10.88 16.79
N THR A 83 9.55 -11.22 15.96
CA THR A 83 10.28 -10.24 15.13
C THR A 83 9.43 -9.65 13.99
N HIS A 84 8.23 -10.18 13.74
CA HIS A 84 7.30 -9.60 12.77
C HIS A 84 6.66 -8.30 13.28
N TYR A 85 6.72 -8.05 14.58
CA TYR A 85 6.11 -6.87 15.18
C TYR A 85 6.63 -5.58 14.53
N GLY A 86 5.71 -4.75 14.04
CA GLY A 86 6.04 -3.51 13.34
C GLY A 86 6.72 -3.67 11.97
N ARG A 87 6.98 -4.89 11.50
CA ARG A 87 7.66 -5.21 10.22
C ARG A 87 6.76 -5.91 9.22
N MET A 88 6.14 -6.99 9.62
CA MET A 88 5.21 -7.77 8.78
C MET A 88 3.84 -7.85 9.44
N CYS A 89 2.79 -7.60 8.67
CA CYS A 89 1.41 -7.70 9.18
C CYS A 89 1.09 -9.15 9.55
N PRO A 90 0.61 -9.42 10.78
CA PRO A 90 0.26 -10.78 11.19
C PRO A 90 -1.07 -11.28 10.61
N ILE A 91 -1.89 -10.39 10.06
CA ILE A 91 -3.25 -10.68 9.61
C ILE A 91 -3.33 -10.83 8.09
N GLU A 92 -2.72 -9.92 7.34
CA GLU A 92 -2.83 -9.92 5.88
C GLU A 92 -1.94 -10.97 5.23
N THR A 93 -2.53 -12.12 4.90
CA THR A 93 -1.91 -13.21 4.18
C THR A 93 -2.96 -13.89 3.30
N PRO A 94 -2.60 -14.53 2.17
CA PRO A 94 -3.55 -15.30 1.37
C PRO A 94 -4.17 -16.46 2.16
N GLU A 95 -5.38 -16.83 1.79
CA GLU A 95 -6.02 -18.06 2.22
C GLU A 95 -5.57 -19.22 1.33
N GLY A 96 -5.39 -20.41 1.90
CA GLY A 96 -5.03 -21.63 1.15
C GLY A 96 -3.53 -21.96 1.18
N PRO A 97 -2.97 -22.56 0.10
CA PRO A 97 -1.62 -23.15 0.12
C PRO A 97 -0.48 -22.16 0.38
N ASN A 98 -0.69 -20.89 0.13
CA ASN A 98 0.31 -19.83 0.30
C ASN A 98 0.21 -19.11 1.65
N ILE A 99 -0.64 -19.58 2.57
CA ILE A 99 -0.79 -18.96 3.88
C ILE A 99 0.55 -18.87 4.60
N GLY A 100 0.87 -17.70 5.16
CA GLY A 100 2.12 -17.44 5.87
C GLY A 100 3.37 -17.33 4.99
N LEU A 101 3.32 -17.70 3.70
CA LEU A 101 4.44 -17.59 2.76
C LEU A 101 4.43 -16.28 1.98
N ILE A 102 3.28 -15.65 1.86
CA ILE A 102 3.11 -14.35 1.24
C ILE A 102 2.51 -13.43 2.28
N ASN A 103 3.27 -12.42 2.67
CA ASN A 103 2.92 -11.47 3.71
C ASN A 103 2.95 -10.05 3.17
N SER A 104 2.43 -9.11 3.93
CA SER A 104 2.46 -7.69 3.61
C SER A 104 3.34 -6.92 4.58
N LEU A 105 4.09 -5.96 4.07
CA LEU A 105 4.89 -5.05 4.86
C LEU A 105 3.97 -4.20 5.76
N ALA A 106 4.31 -4.06 7.03
CA ALA A 106 3.58 -3.22 7.96
C ALA A 106 3.59 -1.74 7.52
N SER A 107 2.59 -0.98 7.92
CA SER A 107 2.34 0.38 7.40
C SER A 107 3.52 1.34 7.58
N TYR A 108 4.23 1.28 8.70
CA TYR A 108 5.37 2.15 9.01
C TYR A 108 6.73 1.53 8.71
N ALA A 109 6.78 0.24 8.35
CA ALA A 109 8.02 -0.47 8.07
C ALA A 109 8.66 -0.02 6.75
N ARG A 110 9.96 -0.10 6.68
CA ARG A 110 10.76 0.11 5.47
C ARG A 110 11.80 -0.98 5.30
N ILE A 111 12.38 -1.06 4.12
CA ILE A 111 13.47 -1.98 3.80
C ILE A 111 14.77 -1.14 3.71
N ASN A 112 15.81 -1.57 4.41
CA ASN A 112 17.10 -0.91 4.40
C ASN A 112 17.94 -1.28 3.14
N GLU A 113 19.12 -0.67 3.02
CA GLU A 113 20.04 -0.88 1.90
C GLU A 113 20.52 -2.34 1.76
N TYR A 114 20.50 -3.09 2.85
CA TYR A 114 20.92 -4.50 2.90
C TYR A 114 19.77 -5.48 2.64
N GLY A 115 18.52 -4.98 2.55
CA GLY A 115 17.32 -5.79 2.33
C GLY A 115 16.62 -6.26 3.60
N PHE A 116 17.04 -5.81 4.79
CA PHE A 116 16.35 -6.09 6.05
C PHE A 116 15.17 -5.15 6.26
N VAL A 117 14.12 -5.67 6.91
CA VAL A 117 12.94 -4.88 7.27
C VAL A 117 13.20 -4.19 8.61
N GLU A 118 12.99 -2.88 8.64
CA GLU A 118 13.16 -2.03 9.81
C GLU A 118 11.83 -1.46 10.26
N ALA A 119 11.65 -1.32 11.58
CA ALA A 119 10.51 -0.67 12.20
C ALA A 119 10.92 0.63 12.91
N PRO A 120 10.08 1.68 12.92
CA PRO A 120 10.37 2.95 13.59
C PRO A 120 10.00 2.89 15.06
N TYR A 121 10.87 3.46 15.89
CA TYR A 121 10.65 3.65 17.33
C TYR A 121 11.07 5.04 17.77
N ARG A 122 10.38 5.57 18.79
CA ARG A 122 10.80 6.78 19.50
C ARG A 122 11.90 6.43 20.48
N ILE A 123 12.93 7.25 20.54
CA ILE A 123 14.04 7.09 21.48
C ILE A 123 13.65 7.62 22.85
N VAL A 124 13.98 6.88 23.90
CA VAL A 124 13.81 7.32 25.28
C VAL A 124 15.16 7.82 25.82
N ASP A 125 15.20 9.08 26.21
CA ASP A 125 16.38 9.70 26.84
C ASP A 125 16.46 9.29 28.30
N LYS A 126 17.57 8.65 28.68
CA LYS A 126 17.87 8.19 30.05
C LYS A 126 18.90 9.08 30.78
N SER A 127 19.01 10.35 30.41
CA SER A 127 19.91 11.29 31.09
C SER A 127 19.58 11.38 32.59
N ASP A 128 18.30 11.25 32.97
CA ASP A 128 17.87 11.00 34.36
C ASP A 128 17.29 9.57 34.45
N PRO A 129 18.02 8.61 35.04
CA PRO A 129 17.57 7.23 35.18
C PRO A 129 16.26 7.05 35.95
N LYS A 130 15.91 8.02 36.82
CA LYS A 130 14.67 7.97 37.61
C LYS A 130 13.45 8.44 36.83
N ASN A 131 13.67 9.32 35.85
CA ASN A 131 12.61 9.89 35.04
C ASN A 131 13.02 9.90 33.55
N PRO A 132 12.99 8.75 32.87
CA PRO A 132 13.30 8.68 31.47
C PRO A 132 12.25 9.45 30.67
N ARG A 133 12.70 10.16 29.62
CA ARG A 133 11.88 11.02 28.79
C ARG A 133 11.77 10.45 27.36
N VAL A 134 10.56 10.30 26.86
CA VAL A 134 10.30 9.97 25.46
C VAL A 134 10.59 11.19 24.60
N THR A 135 11.46 11.04 23.60
CA THR A 135 11.80 12.10 22.64
C THR A 135 10.94 12.02 21.40
N ASP A 136 10.93 13.09 20.59
CA ASP A 136 10.31 13.08 19.26
C ASP A 136 11.24 12.51 18.17
N GLU A 137 12.47 12.12 18.56
CA GLU A 137 13.41 11.48 17.65
C GLU A 137 12.94 10.06 17.33
N VAL A 138 12.73 9.79 16.04
CA VAL A 138 12.34 8.47 15.54
C VAL A 138 13.52 7.84 14.82
N ARG A 139 13.89 6.63 15.23
CA ARG A 139 14.90 5.81 14.55
C ARG A 139 14.30 4.51 14.10
N TYR A 140 14.89 3.97 13.03
CA TYR A 140 14.52 2.67 12.48
C TYR A 140 15.51 1.63 12.95
N PHE A 141 15.00 0.50 13.43
CA PHE A 141 15.79 -0.62 13.92
C PHE A 141 15.41 -1.91 13.19
N THR A 142 16.44 -2.70 12.89
CA THR A 142 16.28 -4.10 12.47
C THR A 142 15.87 -4.96 13.66
N ALA A 143 15.44 -6.20 13.41
CA ALA A 143 14.95 -7.05 14.49
C ALA A 143 16.05 -7.47 15.47
N ASP A 144 17.27 -7.70 14.96
CA ASP A 144 18.43 -8.02 15.78
C ASP A 144 18.89 -6.87 16.66
N GLU A 145 18.83 -5.63 16.17
CA GLU A 145 19.12 -4.45 16.97
C GLU A 145 18.06 -4.22 18.07
N GLU A 146 16.78 -4.48 17.74
CA GLU A 146 15.67 -4.32 18.68
C GLU A 146 15.75 -5.29 19.87
N ASP A 147 16.31 -6.48 19.67
CA ASP A 147 16.43 -7.53 20.70
C ASP A 147 17.22 -7.09 21.95
N ASP A 148 18.01 -6.05 21.82
CA ASP A 148 18.81 -5.50 22.94
C ASP A 148 18.05 -4.45 23.76
N PHE A 149 16.84 -4.03 23.34
CA PHE A 149 16.10 -2.91 23.93
C PHE A 149 14.75 -3.34 24.54
N HIS A 150 14.37 -2.66 25.62
CA HIS A 150 13.02 -2.73 26.18
C HIS A 150 12.15 -1.70 25.50
N VAL A 151 11.06 -2.13 24.90
CA VAL A 151 10.17 -1.29 24.07
C VAL A 151 8.84 -1.10 24.77
N ALA A 152 8.46 0.15 25.06
CA ALA A 152 7.15 0.50 25.61
C ALA A 152 6.08 0.51 24.51
N GLN A 153 4.85 0.18 24.89
CA GLN A 153 3.70 0.28 23.98
C GLN A 153 3.37 1.76 23.68
N ALA A 154 2.82 2.02 22.46
CA ALA A 154 2.45 3.36 22.02
C ALA A 154 1.35 4.04 22.88
N ASN A 155 0.55 3.25 23.59
CA ASN A 155 -0.52 3.72 24.48
C ASN A 155 -0.07 3.95 25.93
N ALA A 156 1.23 3.85 26.23
CA ALA A 156 1.75 4.20 27.55
C ALA A 156 1.46 5.67 27.86
N GLU A 157 0.99 5.94 29.07
CA GLU A 157 0.66 7.29 29.49
C GLU A 157 1.94 8.12 29.69
N ILE A 158 2.03 9.22 28.95
CA ILE A 158 3.11 10.21 29.02
C ILE A 158 2.51 11.59 29.32
N ASP A 159 3.22 12.40 30.09
CA ASP A 159 2.83 13.78 30.34
C ASP A 159 3.18 14.72 29.18
N GLU A 160 2.79 15.99 29.26
CA GLU A 160 3.06 17.00 28.22
C GLU A 160 4.56 17.22 27.96
N ASN A 161 5.43 16.86 28.90
CA ASN A 161 6.88 16.99 28.81
C ASN A 161 7.55 15.70 28.27
N GLY A 162 6.77 14.64 28.03
CA GLY A 162 7.27 13.36 27.51
C GLY A 162 7.74 12.38 28.60
N TYR A 163 7.43 12.59 29.88
CA TYR A 163 7.78 11.66 30.95
C TYR A 163 6.67 10.63 31.18
N PHE A 164 7.06 9.39 31.52
CA PHE A 164 6.09 8.36 31.89
C PHE A 164 5.40 8.70 33.21
N VAL A 165 4.08 8.71 33.23
CA VAL A 165 3.25 8.98 34.40
C VAL A 165 3.37 7.84 35.41
N ASN A 166 3.32 6.60 34.94
CA ASN A 166 3.35 5.41 35.75
C ASN A 166 4.80 4.92 35.98
N ASN A 167 5.09 4.37 37.14
CA ASN A 167 6.40 3.79 37.41
C ASN A 167 6.64 2.47 36.71
N THR A 168 5.54 1.74 36.40
CA THR A 168 5.57 0.49 35.60
C THR A 168 4.86 0.73 34.28
N VAL A 169 5.51 0.36 33.18
CA VAL A 169 5.05 0.55 31.83
C VAL A 169 4.92 -0.81 31.14
N SER A 170 3.77 -1.05 30.49
CA SER A 170 3.60 -2.24 29.67
C SER A 170 4.51 -2.15 28.44
N GLY A 171 5.29 -3.18 28.24
CA GLY A 171 6.25 -3.23 27.14
C GLY A 171 6.58 -4.64 26.73
N ARG A 172 7.52 -4.76 25.83
CA ARG A 172 8.08 -6.04 25.38
C ARG A 172 9.61 -6.02 25.42
N TYR A 173 10.16 -7.16 25.69
CA TYR A 173 11.58 -7.43 25.55
C TYR A 173 11.73 -8.79 24.88
N ARG A 174 12.24 -8.82 23.65
CA ARG A 174 12.25 -10.01 22.79
C ARG A 174 10.87 -10.63 22.66
N GLU A 175 10.69 -11.87 23.09
CA GLU A 175 9.45 -12.62 23.05
C GLU A 175 8.52 -12.35 24.26
N GLU A 176 9.07 -11.80 25.33
CA GLU A 176 8.35 -11.57 26.58
C GLU A 176 7.60 -10.23 26.55
N THR A 177 6.31 -10.28 26.88
CA THR A 177 5.47 -9.10 27.11
C THR A 177 5.14 -9.00 28.58
N SER A 178 5.60 -7.94 29.24
CA SER A 178 5.45 -7.74 30.68
C SER A 178 5.34 -6.26 31.04
N ALA A 179 5.09 -5.98 32.32
CA ALA A 179 5.18 -4.63 32.87
C ALA A 179 6.60 -4.43 33.42
N PHE A 180 7.33 -3.52 32.79
CA PHE A 180 8.71 -3.17 33.15
C PHE A 180 8.75 -1.88 33.97
N ASP A 181 9.80 -1.72 34.81
CA ASP A 181 10.09 -0.44 35.43
C ASP A 181 10.45 0.59 34.34
N LYS A 182 9.94 1.82 34.49
CA LYS A 182 10.19 2.89 33.51
C LYS A 182 11.67 3.15 33.23
N SER A 183 12.55 2.90 34.21
CA SER A 183 14.00 3.07 34.06
C SER A 183 14.66 2.12 33.08
N LEU A 184 14.01 0.98 32.80
CA LEU A 184 14.51 -0.02 31.86
C LEU A 184 14.13 0.29 30.41
N ILE A 185 13.08 1.08 30.19
CA ILE A 185 12.56 1.35 28.84
C ILE A 185 13.57 2.17 28.04
N ASP A 186 13.91 1.67 26.86
CA ASP A 186 14.85 2.28 25.90
C ASP A 186 14.16 2.93 24.72
N LEU A 187 13.08 2.30 24.26
CA LEU A 187 12.33 2.67 23.06
C LEU A 187 10.83 2.73 23.37
N MET A 188 10.10 3.45 22.56
CA MET A 188 8.63 3.46 22.57
C MET A 188 8.08 3.32 21.14
N ASP A 189 7.00 2.54 20.98
CA ASP A 189 6.29 2.42 19.72
C ASP A 189 5.77 3.79 19.24
N VAL A 190 5.86 4.05 17.94
CA VAL A 190 5.37 5.31 17.35
C VAL A 190 3.84 5.37 17.34
N SER A 191 3.19 4.25 17.01
CA SER A 191 1.73 4.16 16.92
C SER A 191 1.28 2.71 17.03
N PRO A 192 0.09 2.44 17.61
CA PRO A 192 -0.50 1.09 17.59
C PRO A 192 -0.75 0.55 16.16
N LYS A 193 -0.94 1.43 15.18
CA LYS A 193 -1.16 1.07 13.77
C LYS A 193 0.08 0.48 13.10
N MET A 194 1.27 0.64 13.68
CA MET A 194 2.51 0.15 13.09
C MET A 194 2.57 -1.36 12.93
N VAL A 195 1.75 -2.10 13.65
CA VAL A 195 1.72 -3.59 13.62
C VAL A 195 1.09 -4.11 12.33
N PHE A 196 0.15 -3.36 11.76
CA PHE A 196 -0.71 -3.82 10.67
C PHE A 196 -0.29 -3.24 9.32
N SER A 197 -0.64 -3.97 8.25
CA SER A 197 -0.52 -3.49 6.88
C SER A 197 -1.53 -2.36 6.58
N VAL A 198 -1.40 -1.72 5.43
CA VAL A 198 -2.29 -0.64 5.01
C VAL A 198 -3.73 -1.13 4.90
N ALA A 199 -3.97 -2.29 4.26
CA ALA A 199 -5.32 -2.84 4.10
C ALA A 199 -5.97 -3.18 5.44
N THR A 200 -5.23 -3.85 6.33
CA THR A 200 -5.71 -4.20 7.67
C THR A 200 -5.99 -2.96 8.52
N SER A 201 -5.17 -1.91 8.38
CA SER A 201 -5.35 -0.65 9.11
C SER A 201 -6.60 0.14 8.68
N MET A 202 -7.22 -0.21 7.56
CA MET A 202 -8.48 0.39 7.11
C MET A 202 -9.73 -0.26 7.72
N ILE A 203 -9.61 -1.38 8.42
CA ILE A 203 -10.74 -2.06 9.05
C ILE A 203 -11.12 -1.29 10.32
N PRO A 204 -12.30 -0.66 10.38
CA PRO A 204 -12.75 0.01 11.60
C PRO A 204 -13.09 -1.03 12.67
N PHE A 205 -12.81 -0.70 13.94
CA PHE A 205 -13.02 -1.59 15.09
C PHE A 205 -12.31 -2.95 14.97
N LEU A 206 -11.15 -2.97 14.35
CA LEU A 206 -10.35 -4.19 14.14
C LEU A 206 -10.11 -4.98 15.44
N GLN A 207 -9.92 -4.29 16.56
CA GLN A 207 -9.69 -4.89 17.87
C GLN A 207 -10.87 -5.75 18.37
N ASN A 208 -12.06 -5.56 17.82
CA ASN A 208 -13.28 -6.31 18.17
C ASN A 208 -13.51 -7.51 17.25
N ASP A 209 -12.72 -7.66 16.19
CA ASP A 209 -12.85 -8.73 15.22
C ASP A 209 -11.94 -9.91 15.55
N ASP A 210 -12.40 -11.11 15.22
CA ASP A 210 -11.53 -12.28 15.21
C ASP A 210 -10.48 -12.20 14.09
N CYS A 211 -9.27 -12.69 14.36
CA CYS A 211 -8.16 -12.66 13.39
C CYS A 211 -8.52 -13.29 12.05
N THR A 212 -9.28 -14.39 12.06
CA THR A 212 -9.71 -15.10 10.85
C THR A 212 -10.59 -14.22 9.97
N ARG A 213 -11.55 -13.50 10.59
CA ARG A 213 -12.44 -12.58 9.85
C ARG A 213 -11.74 -11.30 9.43
N ALA A 214 -10.81 -10.81 10.21
CA ALA A 214 -9.96 -9.67 9.83
C ALA A 214 -9.08 -10.00 8.60
N LEU A 215 -8.52 -11.21 8.53
CA LEU A 215 -7.77 -11.71 7.37
C LEU A 215 -8.67 -11.75 6.12
N MET A 216 -9.85 -12.34 6.23
CA MET A 216 -10.81 -12.39 5.11
C MET A 216 -11.20 -10.97 4.67
N GLY A 217 -11.51 -10.07 5.61
CA GLY A 217 -11.88 -8.68 5.34
C GLY A 217 -10.79 -7.89 4.64
N SER A 218 -9.54 -8.00 5.09
CA SER A 218 -8.40 -7.34 4.45
C SER A 218 -8.16 -7.84 3.02
N ASN A 219 -8.31 -9.15 2.78
CA ASN A 219 -8.22 -9.74 1.46
C ASN A 219 -9.36 -9.28 0.55
N MET A 220 -10.60 -9.21 1.06
CA MET A 220 -11.78 -8.77 0.29
C MET A 220 -11.70 -7.28 -0.09
N GLN A 221 -11.17 -6.40 0.74
CA GLN A 221 -10.96 -4.98 0.38
C GLN A 221 -10.14 -4.81 -0.91
N ARG A 222 -9.14 -5.67 -1.15
CA ARG A 222 -8.31 -5.64 -2.35
C ARG A 222 -9.04 -6.06 -3.62
N GLN A 223 -10.17 -6.76 -3.49
CA GLN A 223 -10.99 -7.25 -4.61
C GLN A 223 -12.12 -6.30 -4.99
N ALA A 224 -12.30 -5.21 -4.25
CA ALA A 224 -13.37 -4.24 -4.50
C ALA A 224 -13.23 -3.60 -5.89
N VAL A 225 -14.30 -3.65 -6.67
CA VAL A 225 -14.37 -3.08 -8.01
C VAL A 225 -14.74 -1.59 -7.93
N PRO A 226 -14.10 -0.70 -8.71
CA PRO A 226 -14.48 0.71 -8.76
C PRO A 226 -15.91 0.88 -9.27
N LEU A 227 -16.74 1.56 -8.48
CA LEU A 227 -18.12 1.86 -8.82
C LEU A 227 -18.22 3.18 -9.59
N LEU A 228 -19.35 3.40 -10.26
CA LEU A 228 -19.68 4.67 -10.94
C LEU A 228 -19.61 5.84 -9.98
N MET A 229 -20.22 5.70 -8.82
CA MET A 229 -20.20 6.67 -7.73
C MET A 229 -19.89 5.94 -6.44
N THR A 230 -18.78 6.26 -5.83
CA THR A 230 -18.36 5.72 -4.54
C THR A 230 -18.70 6.69 -3.42
N GLU A 231 -18.77 6.20 -2.20
CA GLU A 231 -18.99 6.99 -0.99
C GLU A 231 -17.85 6.72 -0.01
N ALA A 232 -17.35 7.79 0.61
CA ALA A 232 -16.42 7.64 1.72
C ALA A 232 -17.09 6.88 2.87
N PRO A 233 -16.35 6.03 3.61
CA PRO A 233 -16.92 5.32 4.75
C PRO A 233 -17.37 6.31 5.82
N VAL A 234 -18.53 6.06 6.43
CA VAL A 234 -19.07 6.89 7.52
C VAL A 234 -18.15 6.84 8.75
N ILE A 235 -17.56 5.68 9.00
CA ILE A 235 -16.58 5.47 10.06
C ILE A 235 -15.28 5.02 9.42
N GLY A 236 -14.23 5.81 9.58
CA GLY A 236 -12.90 5.55 9.08
C GLY A 236 -11.87 5.41 10.19
N THR A 237 -10.68 4.98 9.84
CA THR A 237 -9.53 4.82 10.74
C THR A 237 -8.53 5.97 10.66
N GLY A 238 -8.74 6.91 9.73
CA GLY A 238 -7.87 8.07 9.49
C GLY A 238 -6.66 7.79 8.60
N ILE A 239 -6.53 6.61 8.02
CA ILE A 239 -5.47 6.28 7.06
C ILE A 239 -5.93 6.44 5.59
N GLU A 240 -7.22 6.59 5.37
CA GLU A 240 -7.87 6.57 4.05
C GLU A 240 -7.37 7.71 3.16
N ASN A 241 -7.28 8.92 3.69
CA ASN A 241 -6.79 10.09 2.94
C ASN A 241 -5.32 9.92 2.54
N LYS A 242 -4.46 9.57 3.50
CA LYS A 242 -3.04 9.34 3.23
C LYS A 242 -2.84 8.24 2.20
N THR A 243 -3.59 7.15 2.28
CA THR A 243 -3.51 6.05 1.33
C THR A 243 -3.97 6.47 -0.07
N ALA A 244 -5.01 7.28 -0.20
CA ALA A 244 -5.48 7.79 -1.48
C ALA A 244 -4.41 8.67 -2.16
N VAL A 245 -3.78 9.56 -1.41
CA VAL A 245 -2.71 10.43 -1.90
C VAL A 245 -1.46 9.61 -2.28
N ASP A 246 -0.99 8.74 -1.39
CA ASP A 246 0.23 7.95 -1.58
C ASP A 246 0.09 6.89 -2.71
N SER A 247 -1.14 6.47 -3.04
CA SER A 247 -1.39 5.57 -4.17
C SER A 247 -1.11 6.20 -5.53
N GLY A 248 -1.14 7.54 -5.61
CA GLY A 248 -0.98 8.29 -6.85
C GLY A 248 -2.19 8.24 -7.79
N VAL A 249 -3.34 7.70 -7.36
CA VAL A 249 -4.57 7.71 -8.17
C VAL A 249 -5.27 9.05 -8.14
N CYS A 250 -5.15 9.80 -7.04
CA CYS A 250 -5.60 11.17 -6.93
C CYS A 250 -4.56 12.12 -7.52
N VAL A 251 -5.01 13.19 -8.16
CA VAL A 251 -4.13 14.27 -8.61
C VAL A 251 -4.01 15.29 -7.48
N VAL A 252 -2.78 15.61 -7.13
CA VAL A 252 -2.43 16.50 -6.01
C VAL A 252 -1.80 17.78 -6.55
N ALA A 253 -2.13 18.92 -5.95
CA ALA A 253 -1.48 20.18 -6.28
C ALA A 253 -0.01 20.18 -5.85
N GLU A 254 0.91 20.49 -6.77
CA GLU A 254 2.35 20.54 -6.47
C GLU A 254 2.77 21.86 -5.80
N ALA A 255 2.00 22.93 -5.99
CA ALA A 255 2.26 24.24 -5.43
C ALA A 255 0.98 24.97 -5.05
N ASP A 256 1.12 25.96 -4.18
CA ASP A 256 0.01 26.85 -3.81
C ASP A 256 -0.44 27.69 -5.02
N GLY A 257 -1.74 27.85 -5.19
CA GLY A 257 -2.24 28.64 -6.30
C GLY A 257 -3.75 28.81 -6.32
N VAL A 258 -4.25 29.37 -7.42
CA VAL A 258 -5.68 29.58 -7.69
C VAL A 258 -6.07 28.85 -8.96
N VAL A 259 -7.19 28.12 -8.94
CA VAL A 259 -7.69 27.38 -10.11
C VAL A 259 -8.22 28.36 -11.16
N LEU A 260 -7.59 28.37 -12.34
CA LEU A 260 -8.01 29.19 -13.48
C LEU A 260 -9.11 28.54 -14.30
N SER A 261 -8.98 27.22 -14.55
CA SER A 261 -10.00 26.43 -15.22
C SER A 261 -10.01 25.00 -14.70
N SER A 262 -11.19 24.44 -14.60
CA SER A 262 -11.43 23.05 -14.25
C SER A 262 -12.29 22.42 -15.34
N GLU A 263 -11.68 21.59 -16.15
CA GLU A 263 -12.33 20.85 -17.25
C GLU A 263 -12.31 19.35 -16.96
N SER A 264 -13.11 18.56 -17.65
CA SER A 264 -13.17 17.13 -17.39
C SER A 264 -11.84 16.39 -17.65
N ASN A 265 -10.97 16.92 -18.51
CA ASN A 265 -9.71 16.31 -18.94
C ASN A 265 -8.45 17.01 -18.44
N LYS A 266 -8.59 18.22 -17.88
CA LYS A 266 -7.45 19.00 -17.36
C LYS A 266 -7.89 20.03 -16.32
N ILE A 267 -6.98 20.35 -15.42
CA ILE A 267 -7.09 21.44 -14.47
C ILE A 267 -5.91 22.38 -14.67
N VAL A 268 -6.16 23.69 -14.69
CA VAL A 268 -5.10 24.69 -14.81
C VAL A 268 -5.08 25.53 -13.55
N ILE A 269 -3.93 25.58 -12.89
CA ILE A 269 -3.71 26.31 -11.63
C ILE A 269 -2.67 27.41 -11.90
N ARG A 270 -2.96 28.63 -11.47
CA ARG A 270 -2.00 29.72 -11.45
C ARG A 270 -1.30 29.71 -10.09
N GLU A 271 -0.02 29.38 -10.11
CA GLU A 271 0.84 29.40 -8.93
C GLU A 271 1.09 30.83 -8.43
N LYS A 272 1.51 30.96 -7.18
CA LYS A 272 1.87 32.27 -6.59
C LYS A 272 2.97 32.98 -7.38
N ASP A 273 3.83 32.24 -8.05
CA ASP A 273 4.89 32.78 -8.94
C ASP A 273 4.36 33.34 -10.28
N GLY A 274 3.04 33.30 -10.49
CA GLY A 274 2.37 33.74 -11.71
C GLY A 274 2.41 32.74 -12.87
N LYS A 275 3.06 31.60 -12.73
CA LYS A 275 3.09 30.54 -13.74
C LYS A 275 1.76 29.79 -13.74
N ALA A 276 1.28 29.39 -14.93
CA ALA A 276 0.16 28.51 -15.08
C ALA A 276 0.65 27.07 -15.26
N ARG A 277 0.24 26.16 -14.35
CA ARG A 277 0.54 24.73 -14.44
C ARG A 277 -0.71 23.96 -14.87
N GLU A 278 -0.53 23.08 -15.83
CA GLU A 278 -1.60 22.22 -16.36
C GLU A 278 -1.47 20.80 -15.79
N TYR A 279 -2.54 20.30 -15.18
CA TYR A 279 -2.69 18.93 -14.69
C TYR A 279 -3.61 18.19 -15.64
N LYS A 280 -3.10 17.19 -16.36
CA LYS A 280 -3.89 16.33 -17.26
C LYS A 280 -4.53 15.19 -16.49
N LEU A 281 -5.81 14.95 -16.71
CA LEU A 281 -6.57 13.90 -16.07
C LEU A 281 -6.70 12.68 -16.98
N THR A 282 -6.52 11.49 -16.40
CA THR A 282 -6.75 10.22 -17.10
C THR A 282 -8.25 9.96 -17.20
N LYS A 283 -8.73 9.71 -18.42
CA LYS A 283 -10.15 9.50 -18.70
C LYS A 283 -10.41 8.11 -19.25
N PHE A 284 -11.31 7.37 -18.62
CA PHE A 284 -11.88 6.10 -19.08
C PHE A 284 -10.85 5.08 -19.62
N SER A 285 -9.66 5.04 -19.02
CA SER A 285 -8.62 4.07 -19.38
C SER A 285 -8.92 2.71 -18.77
N ARG A 286 -8.40 1.66 -19.40
CA ARG A 286 -8.54 0.29 -18.90
C ARG A 286 -7.46 -0.04 -17.90
N SER A 287 -7.84 -0.58 -16.73
CA SER A 287 -6.90 -1.20 -15.81
C SER A 287 -6.50 -2.62 -16.25
N ASN A 288 -5.52 -3.20 -15.57
CA ASN A 288 -5.09 -4.58 -15.82
C ASN A 288 -6.23 -5.61 -15.66
N GLN A 289 -7.15 -5.38 -14.74
CA GLN A 289 -8.33 -6.22 -14.51
C GLN A 289 -9.58 -5.76 -15.30
N SER A 290 -9.38 -4.95 -16.32
CA SER A 290 -10.46 -4.43 -17.19
C SER A 290 -11.43 -3.48 -16.47
N ASN A 291 -11.07 -2.91 -15.35
CA ASN A 291 -11.86 -1.88 -14.67
C ASN A 291 -11.65 -0.50 -15.31
N CYS A 292 -12.61 0.40 -15.08
CA CYS A 292 -12.54 1.77 -15.58
C CYS A 292 -11.67 2.64 -14.65
N TYR A 293 -10.57 3.15 -15.20
CA TYR A 293 -9.72 4.13 -14.55
C TYR A 293 -10.09 5.52 -15.04
N ASN A 294 -10.77 6.30 -14.22
CA ASN A 294 -11.26 7.61 -14.58
C ASN A 294 -11.02 8.62 -13.46
N GLN A 295 -10.34 9.72 -13.77
CA GLN A 295 -10.11 10.81 -12.83
C GLN A 295 -11.15 11.92 -13.03
N ARG A 296 -11.66 12.47 -11.92
CA ARG A 296 -12.68 13.51 -11.90
C ARG A 296 -12.17 14.70 -11.09
N PRO A 297 -12.25 15.95 -11.63
CA PRO A 297 -11.90 17.13 -10.85
C PRO A 297 -12.89 17.32 -9.69
N ILE A 298 -12.38 17.76 -8.53
CA ILE A 298 -13.15 18.09 -7.34
C ILE A 298 -13.09 19.58 -7.03
N VAL A 299 -12.22 20.33 -7.71
CA VAL A 299 -12.04 21.77 -7.53
C VAL A 299 -12.74 22.56 -8.64
N PHE A 300 -13.18 23.77 -8.31
CA PHE A 300 -13.85 24.67 -9.24
C PHE A 300 -12.96 25.88 -9.58
N LYS A 301 -13.32 26.56 -10.66
CA LYS A 301 -12.66 27.80 -11.05
C LYS A 301 -12.75 28.85 -9.94
N GLY A 302 -11.62 29.38 -9.51
CA GLY A 302 -11.51 30.41 -8.47
C GLY A 302 -11.16 29.86 -7.09
N ASP A 303 -11.16 28.52 -6.91
CA ASP A 303 -10.76 27.92 -5.65
C ASP A 303 -9.26 28.15 -5.39
N GLU A 304 -8.94 28.42 -4.13
CA GLU A 304 -7.56 28.47 -3.65
C GLU A 304 -7.14 27.06 -3.22
N VAL A 305 -5.97 26.62 -3.70
CA VAL A 305 -5.40 25.31 -3.37
C VAL A 305 -3.99 25.48 -2.81
N LYS A 306 -3.63 24.62 -1.88
CA LYS A 306 -2.29 24.52 -1.29
C LYS A 306 -1.54 23.34 -1.88
N ALA A 307 -0.22 23.41 -1.81
CA ALA A 307 0.62 22.26 -2.12
C ALA A 307 0.24 21.05 -1.24
N GLY A 308 -0.04 19.92 -1.86
CA GLY A 308 -0.50 18.72 -1.17
C GLY A 308 -2.03 18.51 -1.17
N ASP A 309 -2.84 19.50 -1.55
CA ASP A 309 -4.28 19.34 -1.65
C ASP A 309 -4.67 18.47 -2.85
N VAL A 310 -5.65 17.60 -2.67
CA VAL A 310 -6.21 16.79 -3.75
C VAL A 310 -7.09 17.65 -4.63
N ILE A 311 -6.82 17.69 -5.93
CA ILE A 311 -7.55 18.49 -6.92
C ILE A 311 -8.42 17.64 -7.85
N ALA A 312 -8.13 16.34 -7.96
CA ALA A 312 -8.99 15.41 -8.69
C ALA A 312 -8.98 14.03 -8.04
N ASP A 313 -10.14 13.44 -7.94
CA ASP A 313 -10.35 12.06 -7.47
C ASP A 313 -10.06 11.05 -8.58
N GLY A 314 -9.53 9.89 -8.18
CA GLY A 314 -9.35 8.72 -9.03
C GLY A 314 -10.47 7.68 -8.86
N PRO A 315 -10.26 6.46 -9.38
CA PRO A 315 -11.18 5.34 -9.15
C PRO A 315 -11.21 4.96 -7.67
N SER A 316 -12.39 4.59 -7.16
CA SER A 316 -12.58 4.20 -5.76
C SER A 316 -12.09 5.24 -4.74
N THR A 317 -12.20 6.52 -5.08
CA THR A 317 -11.91 7.62 -4.16
C THR A 317 -13.07 8.63 -4.14
N SER A 318 -13.21 9.32 -3.02
CA SER A 318 -14.20 10.37 -2.82
C SER A 318 -13.60 11.47 -1.97
N ASN A 319 -13.51 12.71 -2.51
CA ASN A 319 -12.92 13.87 -1.85
C ASN A 319 -11.51 13.62 -1.26
N GLY A 320 -10.67 12.89 -2.00
CA GLY A 320 -9.32 12.57 -1.59
C GLY A 320 -9.21 11.45 -0.53
N GLU A 321 -10.27 10.73 -0.25
CA GLU A 321 -10.28 9.55 0.63
C GLU A 321 -10.57 8.27 -0.14
N ILE A 322 -10.03 7.15 0.31
CA ILE A 322 -10.35 5.83 -0.23
C ILE A 322 -11.83 5.52 0.03
N ALA A 323 -12.56 5.23 -1.03
CA ALA A 323 -13.97 4.88 -1.01
C ALA A 323 -14.19 3.61 -1.86
N LEU A 324 -14.09 2.44 -1.23
CA LEU A 324 -14.14 1.15 -1.92
C LEU A 324 -15.55 0.71 -2.31
N GLY A 325 -16.59 1.40 -1.83
CA GLY A 325 -17.97 0.98 -2.06
C GLY A 325 -18.98 2.04 -1.67
N LYS A 326 -20.08 1.59 -1.07
CA LYS A 326 -21.24 2.36 -0.63
C LYS A 326 -21.54 2.09 0.83
N ASN A 327 -22.34 2.94 1.46
CA ASN A 327 -22.83 2.78 2.82
C ASN A 327 -24.31 2.32 2.83
N PRO A 328 -24.62 1.03 2.58
CA PRO A 328 -26.00 0.54 2.57
C PRO A 328 -26.51 0.30 3.98
N LEU A 329 -27.82 0.38 4.15
CA LEU A 329 -28.50 -0.09 5.36
C LEU A 329 -28.61 -1.61 5.32
N ILE A 330 -28.07 -2.29 6.34
CA ILE A 330 -28.02 -3.74 6.44
C ILE A 330 -28.90 -4.21 7.59
N GLY A 331 -29.74 -5.21 7.36
CA GLY A 331 -30.49 -5.93 8.38
C GLY A 331 -29.88 -7.30 8.63
N PHE A 332 -29.55 -7.63 9.87
CA PHE A 332 -29.03 -8.94 10.27
C PHE A 332 -30.16 -9.82 10.76
N MET A 333 -30.66 -10.70 9.91
CA MET A 333 -31.75 -11.63 10.24
C MET A 333 -31.74 -12.82 9.29
N THR A 334 -32.40 -13.91 9.68
CA THR A 334 -32.70 -15.02 8.77
C THR A 334 -33.87 -14.64 7.85
N TRP A 335 -33.76 -14.96 6.55
CA TRP A 335 -34.82 -14.68 5.58
C TRP A 335 -35.12 -15.92 4.73
N GLU A 336 -36.06 -16.73 5.16
CA GLU A 336 -36.60 -17.90 4.44
C GLU A 336 -35.51 -18.84 3.86
N GLY A 337 -34.32 -18.88 4.50
CA GLY A 337 -33.18 -19.68 4.06
C GLY A 337 -32.39 -19.13 2.87
N TYR A 338 -32.81 -18.03 2.24
CA TYR A 338 -32.11 -17.45 1.07
C TYR A 338 -30.79 -16.76 1.42
N ASN A 339 -30.54 -16.49 2.69
CA ASN A 339 -29.29 -15.94 3.21
C ASN A 339 -28.50 -16.93 4.07
N TYR A 340 -28.57 -18.24 3.71
CA TYR A 340 -27.81 -19.28 4.38
C TYR A 340 -26.31 -19.14 4.13
N GLU A 341 -25.50 -19.32 5.18
CA GLU A 341 -24.04 -19.11 5.19
C GLU A 341 -23.66 -17.67 4.74
N ASP A 342 -22.88 -17.54 3.66
CA ASP A 342 -22.37 -16.26 3.13
C ASP A 342 -23.30 -15.64 2.07
N ALA A 343 -24.50 -16.21 1.87
CA ALA A 343 -25.47 -15.66 0.95
C ALA A 343 -26.09 -14.36 1.48
N VAL A 344 -26.32 -13.41 0.60
CA VAL A 344 -26.86 -12.10 0.90
C VAL A 344 -28.05 -11.79 0.00
N LEU A 345 -29.12 -11.25 0.58
CA LEU A 345 -30.26 -10.71 -0.17
C LEU A 345 -30.06 -9.21 -0.42
N LEU A 346 -30.29 -8.81 -1.64
CA LEU A 346 -30.20 -7.40 -2.06
C LEU A 346 -31.58 -6.87 -2.43
N SER A 347 -31.85 -5.61 -2.07
CA SER A 347 -33.03 -4.90 -2.52
C SER A 347 -32.95 -4.59 -4.01
N GLU A 348 -34.06 -4.72 -4.73
CA GLU A 348 -34.19 -4.33 -6.15
C GLU A 348 -33.84 -2.86 -6.38
N ARG A 349 -34.01 -2.00 -5.37
CA ARG A 349 -33.62 -0.58 -5.43
C ARG A 349 -32.13 -0.42 -5.77
N LEU A 350 -31.25 -1.27 -5.26
CA LEU A 350 -29.82 -1.20 -5.52
C LEU A 350 -29.49 -1.40 -7.02
N VAL A 351 -30.27 -2.22 -7.70
CA VAL A 351 -30.13 -2.43 -9.14
C VAL A 351 -30.75 -1.27 -9.92
N ARG A 352 -31.95 -0.83 -9.55
CA ARG A 352 -32.68 0.25 -10.21
C ARG A 352 -31.93 1.60 -10.14
N ASP A 353 -31.34 1.89 -9.00
CA ASP A 353 -30.66 3.16 -8.72
C ASP A 353 -29.13 3.08 -9.05
N ASP A 354 -28.65 2.04 -9.72
CA ASP A 354 -27.25 1.82 -10.14
C ASP A 354 -26.24 1.95 -8.97
N VAL A 355 -26.62 1.52 -7.75
CA VAL A 355 -25.82 1.73 -6.54
C VAL A 355 -24.47 1.03 -6.61
N TYR A 356 -24.44 -0.23 -7.07
CA TYR A 356 -23.22 -1.03 -7.21
C TYR A 356 -22.76 -1.22 -8.68
N THR A 357 -23.23 -0.38 -9.56
CA THR A 357 -22.90 -0.46 -10.98
C THR A 357 -21.45 -0.06 -11.23
N SER A 358 -20.75 -0.86 -12.03
CA SER A 358 -19.39 -0.63 -12.51
C SER A 358 -19.32 -0.70 -14.02
N ILE A 359 -18.29 -0.11 -14.63
CA ILE A 359 -18.06 -0.14 -16.07
C ILE A 359 -16.84 -1.01 -16.37
N PRO A 360 -16.98 -2.21 -16.96
CA PRO A 360 -15.85 -2.94 -17.50
C PRO A 360 -15.40 -2.29 -18.83
N VAL A 361 -14.09 -2.05 -18.96
CA VAL A 361 -13.51 -1.48 -20.18
C VAL A 361 -12.90 -2.59 -21.02
N SER A 362 -13.46 -2.84 -22.21
CA SER A 362 -12.90 -3.78 -23.18
C SER A 362 -12.40 -3.04 -24.43
N TYR A 363 -11.28 -3.48 -24.99
CA TYR A 363 -10.75 -2.95 -26.26
C TYR A 363 -11.47 -3.55 -27.45
N THR A 364 -12.78 -3.30 -27.60
CA THR A 364 -13.57 -3.77 -28.73
C THR A 364 -13.09 -3.20 -30.06
N HIS A 365 -12.45 -2.02 -30.06
CA HIS A 365 -11.92 -1.41 -31.31
C HIS A 365 -10.72 -2.14 -31.91
N LEU A 366 -9.88 -2.83 -31.12
CA LEU A 366 -8.78 -3.63 -31.64
C LEU A 366 -9.29 -4.85 -32.41
N ARG A 367 -10.39 -5.47 -31.99
CA ARG A 367 -11.02 -6.59 -32.69
C ARG A 367 -11.70 -6.18 -33.99
N ALA A 368 -12.20 -4.97 -34.08
CA ALA A 368 -12.77 -4.46 -35.34
C ALA A 368 -11.71 -4.28 -36.45
N HIS A 369 -10.46 -3.98 -36.08
CA HIS A 369 -9.34 -3.93 -37.00
C HIS A 369 -8.83 -5.33 -37.41
N GLU A 370 -8.88 -6.30 -36.50
CA GLU A 370 -8.50 -7.68 -36.81
C GLU A 370 -9.53 -8.36 -37.71
N THR A 371 -10.83 -8.10 -37.53
CA THR A 371 -11.89 -8.64 -38.40
C THR A 371 -11.91 -8.00 -39.77
N GLY A 372 -11.40 -6.79 -39.95
CA GLY A 372 -11.24 -6.15 -41.25
C GLY A 372 -10.11 -6.70 -42.12
N ALA A 373 -9.20 -7.49 -41.56
CA ALA A 373 -8.09 -8.12 -42.30
C ALA A 373 -8.44 -9.51 -42.87
N TYR A 374 -9.63 -10.05 -42.56
CA TYR A 374 -10.11 -11.36 -43.00
C TYR A 374 -11.40 -11.30 -43.86
N LEU A 375 -11.81 -10.11 -44.27
CA LEU A 375 -12.81 -9.86 -45.29
C LEU A 375 -12.16 -9.20 -46.53
#